data_e57089244853fe9a3e37966148aff445
#
_entry.id   e57089244853fe9a3e37966148aff445
#
_cell.length_a   1.000
_cell.length_b   1.000
_cell.length_c   1.000
_cell.angle_alpha   90.00
_cell.angle_beta   90.00
_cell.angle_gamma   90.00
#
_symmetry.space_group_name_H-M   'P 1'
#
loop_
_entity.id
_entity.type
_entity.pdbx_description
1 polymer ?
#
loop_
_entity_poly.entity_id
_entity_poly.type
_entity_poly.pdbx_seq_one_letter_code
_entity_poly.pdbx_strand_id
1 'polypeptide(L)'
;MKSDNRKIMALALSLLIIAAPGCRKFLDVNENPNLPQDASVELLLPSAEAAIGHVLGGPLQIYGSMWSQYWTQNPFSSQYRSIDQYSLTTTSFDRPWRMIYADALADLQVILQMSDGHEDFSQYSAIAYILKGYTFQLATDAFGDVPLGEALNPEITSPEYTPQQEVYDSIVAYIDKGIAMINVDAEVTPGSDDLIFQGDMDSWMKFANTLKLRVLMRLSEVAPDKAAAGIQSLNGAAFLTEDAQIAYSTTGGNQNPLFAEMLGLGRTQNIVASETVTKFMTDNNDPRAEIFFDRYEADDMDTIVGIPQGSYRTTTPVFSVPSVLVGANGLEDESGQAPVKFISGAESYFLQAEAVVRGWMDGDAAAMFEQGITSSFESYDVEGVEDYIASSPAAQWPEEADMQGVIRAIILQKYLAMTGNQGFEAWSEWRRTGYPDFFVVSEATALGDDRLPARLLYPSSEVTRNVNFENFPGLKQVFEPVWWDVK
;
A
#
# COMPACT_ATOMS: atom_id res chain seq x y z
N MET A 1 -31.09 70.19 41.05
CA MET A 1 -31.67 68.82 41.15
C MET A 1 -31.90 68.09 39.83
N LYS A 2 -32.01 68.71 38.64
CA LYS A 2 -32.17 67.99 37.36
C LYS A 2 -30.84 67.56 36.71
N SER A 3 -29.71 68.13 37.08
CA SER A 3 -28.38 67.82 36.51
C SER A 3 -27.74 66.57 37.11
N ASP A 4 -27.96 66.33 38.43
CA ASP A 4 -27.29 65.25 39.14
C ASP A 4 -27.91 63.88 38.83
N ASN A 5 -29.25 63.80 38.57
CA ASN A 5 -29.88 62.53 38.16
C ASN A 5 -29.42 62.03 36.79
N ARG A 6 -29.02 62.94 35.90
CA ARG A 6 -28.46 62.51 34.59
C ARG A 6 -27.08 61.91 34.71
N LYS A 7 -26.25 62.40 35.62
CA LYS A 7 -24.90 61.85 35.86
C LYS A 7 -24.97 60.51 36.60
N ILE A 8 -25.92 60.36 37.53
CA ILE A 8 -26.15 59.09 38.23
C ILE A 8 -26.69 58.01 37.23
N MET A 9 -27.62 58.41 36.36
CA MET A 9 -28.17 57.50 35.34
C MET A 9 -27.15 57.09 34.28
N ALA A 10 -26.23 58.00 33.88
CA ALA A 10 -25.13 57.72 32.99
C ALA A 10 -24.09 56.78 33.64
N LEU A 11 -23.81 56.95 34.94
CA LEU A 11 -22.88 56.09 35.71
C LEU A 11 -23.51 54.68 35.91
N ALA A 12 -24.78 54.58 36.19
CA ALA A 12 -25.51 53.29 36.30
C ALA A 12 -25.60 52.55 34.97
N LEU A 13 -25.75 53.27 33.84
CA LEU A 13 -25.77 52.66 32.50
C LEU A 13 -24.37 52.18 32.11
N SER A 14 -23.29 52.89 32.47
CA SER A 14 -21.91 52.45 32.25
C SER A 14 -21.53 51.23 33.09
N LEU A 15 -22.04 51.12 34.33
CA LEU A 15 -21.81 49.93 35.17
C LEU A 15 -22.57 48.71 34.66
N LEU A 16 -23.75 48.89 34.04
CA LEU A 16 -24.52 47.79 33.47
C LEU A 16 -23.86 47.17 32.22
N ILE A 17 -23.11 47.96 31.45
CA ILE A 17 -22.37 47.49 30.25
C ILE A 17 -21.12 46.68 30.64
N ILE A 18 -20.51 46.96 31.82
CA ILE A 18 -19.32 46.22 32.32
C ILE A 18 -19.73 44.88 32.97
N ALA A 19 -20.99 44.74 33.41
CA ALA A 19 -21.50 43.54 34.08
C ALA A 19 -22.13 42.50 33.10
N ALA A 20 -22.14 42.76 31.80
CA ALA A 20 -22.60 41.76 30.83
C ALA A 20 -21.53 40.61 30.78
N PRO A 21 -21.85 39.39 31.21
CA PRO A 21 -20.97 38.26 31.03
C PRO A 21 -20.78 38.06 29.52
N GLY A 22 -19.69 38.57 28.98
CA GLY A 22 -19.31 38.29 27.62
C GLY A 22 -19.27 36.77 27.46
N CYS A 23 -20.07 36.23 26.57
CA CYS A 23 -19.96 34.81 26.20
C CYS A 23 -18.59 34.51 25.67
N ARG A 24 -17.65 34.17 26.56
CA ARG A 24 -16.30 33.73 26.17
C ARG A 24 -16.34 32.54 25.24
N LYS A 25 -17.35 31.68 25.31
CA LYS A 25 -17.58 30.55 24.39
C LYS A 25 -17.92 30.94 22.95
N PHE A 26 -18.37 32.18 22.69
CA PHE A 26 -18.74 32.63 21.33
C PHE A 26 -17.53 33.20 20.55
N LEU A 27 -16.44 33.43 21.21
CA LEU A 27 -15.20 33.96 20.60
C LEU A 27 -14.11 32.91 20.44
N ASP A 28 -14.36 31.68 20.86
CA ASP A 28 -13.45 30.56 20.61
C ASP A 28 -13.75 29.94 19.25
N VAL A 29 -13.39 30.68 18.20
CA VAL A 29 -13.60 30.29 16.78
C VAL A 29 -12.68 29.12 16.40
N ASN A 30 -11.78 28.71 17.27
CA ASN A 30 -10.84 27.61 17.03
C ASN A 30 -11.36 26.25 17.50
N GLU A 31 -12.43 26.22 18.30
CA GLU A 31 -13.12 24.95 18.61
C GLU A 31 -14.33 24.79 17.70
N ASN A 32 -14.21 23.92 16.70
CA ASN A 32 -15.37 23.52 15.89
C ASN A 32 -16.26 22.57 16.73
N PRO A 33 -17.46 23.01 17.19
CA PRO A 33 -18.33 22.17 18.05
C PRO A 33 -18.87 20.92 17.34
N ASN A 34 -18.62 20.78 16.04
CA ASN A 34 -19.01 19.62 15.24
C ASN A 34 -17.83 18.67 14.97
N LEU A 35 -16.61 19.03 15.42
CA LEU A 35 -15.54 18.06 15.48
C LEU A 35 -15.59 17.38 16.85
N PRO A 36 -15.53 16.04 16.94
CA PRO A 36 -15.35 15.36 18.21
C PRO A 36 -14.07 15.91 18.86
N GLN A 37 -14.22 16.48 20.05
CA GLN A 37 -13.09 17.08 20.79
C GLN A 37 -12.12 16.02 21.30
N ASP A 38 -12.56 14.76 21.36
CA ASP A 38 -11.76 13.58 21.70
C ASP A 38 -12.19 12.42 20.79
N ALA A 39 -11.44 12.14 19.74
CA ALA A 39 -11.62 10.89 19.00
C ALA A 39 -11.16 9.74 19.90
N SER A 40 -11.96 8.70 20.08
CA SER A 40 -11.57 7.51 20.85
C SER A 40 -10.70 6.58 19.98
N VAL A 41 -9.96 5.67 20.61
CA VAL A 41 -9.11 4.70 19.89
C VAL A 41 -9.92 3.82 18.93
N GLU A 42 -11.18 3.52 19.28
CA GLU A 42 -12.12 2.74 18.48
C GLU A 42 -12.58 3.49 17.20
N LEU A 43 -12.44 4.80 17.15
CA LEU A 43 -12.71 5.60 15.95
C LEU A 43 -11.43 5.85 15.12
N LEU A 44 -10.29 5.91 15.78
CA LEU A 44 -9.00 6.17 15.13
C LEU A 44 -8.44 4.94 14.42
N LEU A 45 -8.66 3.73 14.96
CA LEU A 45 -8.16 2.52 14.34
C LEU A 45 -8.74 2.29 12.93
N PRO A 46 -10.07 2.26 12.74
CA PRO A 46 -10.63 2.10 11.40
C PRO A 46 -10.30 3.27 10.47
N SER A 47 -10.12 4.51 11.01
CA SER A 47 -9.67 5.66 10.22
C SER A 47 -8.27 5.45 9.66
N ALA A 48 -7.32 5.01 10.49
CA ALA A 48 -5.95 4.71 10.08
C ALA A 48 -5.89 3.56 9.07
N GLU A 49 -6.61 2.46 9.33
CA GLU A 49 -6.68 1.31 8.43
C GLU A 49 -7.28 1.68 7.08
N ALA A 50 -8.40 2.43 7.08
CA ALA A 50 -9.02 2.91 5.86
C ALA A 50 -8.10 3.87 5.09
N ALA A 51 -7.33 4.73 5.76
CA ALA A 51 -6.35 5.61 5.11
C ALA A 51 -5.20 4.82 4.46
N ILE A 52 -4.69 3.78 5.14
CA ILE A 52 -3.69 2.87 4.56
C ILE A 52 -4.29 2.11 3.38
N GLY A 53 -5.49 1.54 3.54
CA GLY A 53 -6.19 0.85 2.45
C GLY A 53 -6.44 1.75 1.25
N HIS A 54 -6.75 3.03 1.48
CA HIS A 54 -6.98 3.99 0.41
C HIS A 54 -5.69 4.36 -0.35
N VAL A 55 -4.57 4.60 0.34
CA VAL A 55 -3.31 4.90 -0.36
C VAL A 55 -2.79 3.68 -1.10
N LEU A 56 -2.91 2.50 -0.51
CA LEU A 56 -2.47 1.23 -1.08
C LEU A 56 -3.33 0.81 -2.29
N GLY A 57 -4.66 0.79 -2.13
CA GLY A 57 -5.60 0.37 -3.16
C GLY A 57 -5.94 1.44 -4.20
N GLY A 58 -5.49 2.68 -4.02
CA GLY A 58 -5.67 3.80 -4.95
C GLY A 58 -4.37 4.18 -5.65
N PRO A 59 -3.71 5.28 -5.23
CA PRO A 59 -2.55 5.79 -5.97
C PRO A 59 -1.38 4.80 -6.06
N LEU A 60 -1.03 4.08 -4.99
CA LEU A 60 0.08 3.13 -5.05
C LEU A 60 -0.26 1.92 -5.93
N GLN A 61 -1.52 1.48 -5.95
CA GLN A 61 -1.98 0.43 -6.85
C GLN A 61 -1.80 0.82 -8.32
N ILE A 62 -2.17 2.06 -8.68
CA ILE A 62 -2.05 2.54 -10.07
C ILE A 62 -0.58 2.58 -10.49
N TYR A 63 0.29 3.28 -9.73
CA TYR A 63 1.71 3.38 -10.06
C TYR A 63 2.36 1.99 -10.10
N GLY A 64 2.11 1.20 -9.08
CA GLY A 64 2.68 -0.14 -8.96
C GLY A 64 2.26 -1.05 -10.11
N SER A 65 0.95 -1.13 -10.42
CA SER A 65 0.44 -2.03 -11.47
C SER A 65 0.84 -1.60 -12.87
N MET A 66 1.00 -0.31 -13.13
CA MET A 66 1.51 0.17 -14.42
C MET A 66 3.01 -0.10 -14.58
N TRP A 67 3.80 0.03 -13.52
CA TRP A 67 5.24 -0.19 -13.57
C TRP A 67 5.66 -1.65 -13.39
N SER A 68 4.80 -2.47 -12.77
CA SER A 68 4.90 -3.93 -12.83
C SER A 68 4.27 -4.52 -14.09
N GLN A 69 3.76 -3.67 -15.01
CA GLN A 69 3.24 -4.04 -16.32
C GLN A 69 2.06 -5.04 -16.28
N TYR A 70 1.24 -4.92 -15.25
CA TYR A 70 -0.09 -5.54 -15.23
C TYR A 70 -1.05 -4.77 -16.11
N TRP A 71 -0.94 -3.45 -16.09
CA TRP A 71 -1.81 -2.51 -16.79
C TRP A 71 -0.99 -1.50 -17.60
N THR A 72 -1.66 -0.93 -18.59
CA THR A 72 -1.16 0.21 -19.37
C THR A 72 -2.31 1.18 -19.65
N GLN A 73 -2.00 2.37 -20.14
CA GLN A 73 -2.98 3.40 -20.44
C GLN A 73 -3.91 2.98 -21.61
N ASN A 74 -5.21 3.14 -21.41
CA ASN A 74 -6.21 2.92 -22.46
C ASN A 74 -5.96 3.90 -23.62
N PRO A 75 -5.90 3.43 -24.90
CA PRO A 75 -5.74 4.27 -26.08
C PRO A 75 -6.80 5.37 -26.24
N PHE A 76 -8.01 5.14 -25.74
CA PHE A 76 -9.15 6.07 -25.89
C PHE A 76 -9.25 7.11 -24.75
N SER A 77 -8.35 7.08 -23.76
CA SER A 77 -8.31 8.04 -22.65
C SER A 77 -6.89 8.56 -22.41
N SER A 78 -6.68 9.41 -21.40
CA SER A 78 -5.39 10.06 -21.20
C SER A 78 -4.98 10.25 -19.72
N GLN A 79 -5.79 9.78 -18.80
CA GLN A 79 -5.63 10.07 -17.37
C GLN A 79 -4.27 9.67 -16.81
N TYR A 80 -3.75 8.51 -17.19
CA TYR A 80 -2.51 7.95 -16.66
C TYR A 80 -1.35 7.91 -17.66
N ARG A 81 -1.46 8.65 -18.78
CA ARG A 81 -0.38 8.72 -19.81
C ARG A 81 0.97 9.12 -19.23
N SER A 82 0.98 10.05 -18.28
CA SER A 82 2.23 10.50 -17.65
C SER A 82 2.93 9.39 -16.88
N ILE A 83 2.18 8.37 -16.38
CA ILE A 83 2.74 7.20 -15.70
C ILE A 83 3.46 6.30 -16.71
N ASP A 84 2.79 5.95 -17.82
CA ASP A 84 3.40 5.20 -18.93
C ASP A 84 4.57 5.95 -19.59
N GLN A 85 4.50 7.28 -19.63
CA GLN A 85 5.56 8.12 -20.19
C GLN A 85 6.75 8.30 -19.25
N TYR A 86 6.62 7.92 -17.98
CA TYR A 86 7.58 8.21 -16.91
C TYR A 86 7.86 9.72 -16.74
N SER A 87 6.87 10.56 -17.12
CA SER A 87 6.95 12.02 -17.15
C SER A 87 6.20 12.68 -15.99
N LEU A 88 6.35 12.10 -14.79
CA LEU A 88 5.71 12.56 -13.57
C LEU A 88 6.43 13.79 -12.98
N THR A 89 5.68 14.58 -12.25
CA THR A 89 6.19 15.75 -11.54
C THR A 89 6.00 15.59 -10.04
N THR A 90 6.66 16.40 -9.25
CA THR A 90 6.55 16.38 -7.78
C THR A 90 5.11 16.56 -7.29
N THR A 91 4.27 17.33 -8.01
CA THR A 91 2.85 17.51 -7.68
C THR A 91 2.01 16.24 -7.80
N SER A 92 2.46 15.26 -8.58
CA SER A 92 1.77 13.97 -8.73
C SER A 92 1.71 13.19 -7.41
N PHE A 93 2.59 13.50 -6.46
CA PHE A 93 2.78 12.71 -5.25
C PHE A 93 2.37 13.43 -3.95
N ASP A 94 1.82 14.65 -4.03
CA ASP A 94 1.31 15.37 -2.85
C ASP A 94 0.18 14.59 -2.16
N ARG A 95 -0.74 13.98 -2.94
CA ARG A 95 -1.86 13.22 -2.39
C ARG A 95 -1.41 11.94 -1.66
N PRO A 96 -0.66 10.99 -2.27
CA PRO A 96 -0.23 9.79 -1.54
C PRO A 96 0.64 10.11 -0.33
N TRP A 97 1.51 11.12 -0.38
CA TRP A 97 2.30 11.56 0.76
C TRP A 97 1.41 12.04 1.91
N ARG A 98 0.43 12.90 1.63
CA ARG A 98 -0.52 13.39 2.63
C ARG A 98 -1.29 12.24 3.27
N MET A 99 -1.78 11.29 2.48
CA MET A 99 -2.53 10.13 2.99
C MET A 99 -1.68 9.28 3.93
N ILE A 100 -0.41 9.09 3.62
CA ILE A 100 0.53 8.36 4.47
C ILE A 100 0.76 9.11 5.79
N TYR A 101 1.12 10.40 5.72
CA TYR A 101 1.55 11.13 6.91
C TYR A 101 0.43 11.74 7.72
N ALA A 102 -0.49 12.46 7.06
CA ALA A 102 -1.51 13.25 7.75
C ALA A 102 -2.80 12.45 8.04
N ASP A 103 -3.07 11.41 7.25
CA ASP A 103 -4.27 10.61 7.45
C ASP A 103 -3.92 9.32 8.24
N ALA A 104 -2.97 8.49 7.78
CA ALA A 104 -2.67 7.20 8.42
C ALA A 104 -1.72 7.32 9.63
N LEU A 105 -0.49 7.82 9.44
CA LEU A 105 0.51 7.87 10.51
C LEU A 105 0.12 8.78 11.67
N ALA A 106 -0.60 9.89 11.38
CA ALA A 106 -1.09 10.78 12.41
C ALA A 106 -2.09 10.08 13.34
N ASP A 107 -3.08 9.37 12.79
CA ASP A 107 -4.07 8.63 13.58
C ASP A 107 -3.40 7.53 14.40
N LEU A 108 -2.48 6.74 13.80
CA LEU A 108 -1.71 5.73 14.52
C LEU A 108 -0.90 6.33 15.68
N GLN A 109 -0.31 7.51 15.49
CA GLN A 109 0.45 8.19 16.54
C GLN A 109 -0.47 8.65 17.69
N VAL A 110 -1.68 9.12 17.38
CA VAL A 110 -2.66 9.52 18.40
C VAL A 110 -3.14 8.28 19.19
N ILE A 111 -3.41 7.15 18.52
CA ILE A 111 -3.73 5.89 19.22
C ILE A 111 -2.63 5.54 20.23
N LEU A 112 -1.36 5.59 19.82
CA LEU A 112 -0.23 5.27 20.70
C LEU A 112 -0.12 6.23 21.89
N GLN A 113 -0.43 7.52 21.70
CA GLN A 113 -0.43 8.51 22.78
C GLN A 113 -1.59 8.30 23.77
N MET A 114 -2.79 7.98 23.24
CA MET A 114 -3.99 7.75 24.06
C MET A 114 -3.90 6.46 24.86
N SER A 115 -3.21 5.46 24.32
CA SER A 115 -3.07 4.13 24.93
C SER A 115 -1.95 4.08 25.97
N ASP A 116 -1.10 5.11 26.07
CA ASP A 116 0.02 5.11 27.01
C ASP A 116 -0.50 5.10 28.46
N GLY A 117 -0.08 4.07 29.22
CA GLY A 117 -0.53 3.84 30.60
C GLY A 117 -1.94 3.26 30.77
N HIS A 118 -2.62 2.89 29.68
CA HIS A 118 -3.96 2.29 29.69
C HIS A 118 -3.92 0.83 29.23
N GLU A 119 -4.03 -0.12 30.19
CA GLU A 119 -3.98 -1.56 29.90
C GLU A 119 -5.10 -2.02 28.94
N ASP A 120 -6.31 -1.46 29.06
CA ASP A 120 -7.47 -1.75 28.21
C ASP A 120 -7.22 -1.43 26.71
N PHE A 121 -6.28 -0.55 26.40
CA PHE A 121 -5.93 -0.21 25.03
C PHE A 121 -4.64 -0.87 24.52
N SER A 122 -4.10 -1.83 25.26
CA SER A 122 -2.83 -2.50 24.92
C SER A 122 -2.86 -3.18 23.55
N GLN A 123 -4.00 -3.78 23.16
CA GLN A 123 -4.12 -4.45 21.86
C GLN A 123 -4.28 -3.44 20.72
N TYR A 124 -4.93 -2.30 20.93
CA TYR A 124 -4.91 -1.17 19.96
C TYR A 124 -3.49 -0.64 19.76
N SER A 125 -2.71 -0.52 20.83
CA SER A 125 -1.30 -0.14 20.72
C SER A 125 -0.47 -1.13 19.93
N ALA A 126 -0.68 -2.44 20.13
CA ALA A 126 -0.01 -3.49 19.39
C ALA A 126 -0.26 -3.36 17.89
N ILE A 127 -1.54 -3.25 17.50
CA ILE A 127 -1.94 -3.05 16.10
C ILE A 127 -1.38 -1.74 15.55
N ALA A 128 -1.47 -0.63 16.30
CA ALA A 128 -0.95 0.66 15.86
C ALA A 128 0.56 0.64 15.62
N TYR A 129 1.37 -0.07 16.43
CA TYR A 129 2.81 -0.24 16.18
C TYR A 129 3.06 -1.05 14.91
N ILE A 130 2.34 -2.14 14.69
CA ILE A 130 2.47 -2.98 13.49
C ILE A 130 2.12 -2.18 12.23
N LEU A 131 0.97 -1.51 12.22
CA LEU A 131 0.53 -0.68 11.10
C LEU A 131 1.42 0.55 10.88
N LYS A 132 2.02 1.11 11.93
CA LYS A 132 3.03 2.17 11.81
C LYS A 132 4.27 1.67 11.08
N GLY A 133 4.74 0.46 11.40
CA GLY A 133 5.82 -0.22 10.68
C GLY A 133 5.46 -0.43 9.20
N TYR A 134 4.26 -0.95 8.92
CA TYR A 134 3.76 -1.16 7.57
C TYR A 134 3.67 0.15 6.77
N THR A 135 3.12 1.21 7.37
CA THR A 135 2.94 2.49 6.69
C THR A 135 4.27 3.18 6.39
N PHE A 136 5.25 3.10 7.30
CA PHE A 136 6.61 3.58 7.01
C PHE A 136 7.32 2.73 5.96
N GLN A 137 7.04 1.42 5.86
CA GLN A 137 7.53 0.61 4.74
C GLN A 137 7.00 1.14 3.41
N LEU A 138 5.69 1.39 3.29
CA LEU A 138 5.11 2.00 2.08
C LEU A 138 5.77 3.34 1.74
N ALA A 139 5.95 4.21 2.74
CA ALA A 139 6.58 5.51 2.54
C ALA A 139 8.02 5.39 2.02
N THR A 140 8.85 4.61 2.70
CA THR A 140 10.27 4.51 2.35
C THR A 140 10.52 3.71 1.08
N ASP A 141 9.71 2.68 0.79
CA ASP A 141 9.78 1.93 -0.47
C ASP A 141 9.36 2.78 -1.68
N ALA A 142 8.45 3.74 -1.46
CA ALA A 142 8.03 4.69 -2.49
C ALA A 142 9.07 5.80 -2.72
N PHE A 143 9.54 6.44 -1.65
CA PHE A 143 10.27 7.72 -1.72
C PHE A 143 11.75 7.63 -1.34
N GLY A 144 12.21 6.56 -0.70
CA GLY A 144 13.58 6.43 -0.16
C GLY A 144 13.69 7.01 1.26
N ASP A 145 14.59 7.98 1.47
CA ASP A 145 14.72 8.66 2.76
C ASP A 145 13.45 9.43 3.10
N VAL A 146 12.95 9.32 4.33
CA VAL A 146 11.69 9.95 4.75
C VAL A 146 11.77 10.52 6.15
N PRO A 147 11.00 11.56 6.49
CA PRO A 147 10.90 12.02 7.88
C PRO A 147 10.26 10.95 8.77
N LEU A 148 10.91 10.60 9.88
CA LEU A 148 10.47 9.52 10.75
C LEU A 148 9.93 10.02 12.09
N GLY A 149 10.83 10.42 13.01
CA GLY A 149 10.48 10.73 14.39
C GLY A 149 9.76 12.06 14.55
N GLU A 150 10.30 13.11 13.94
CA GLU A 150 9.78 14.46 14.06
C GLU A 150 8.50 14.69 13.24
N ALA A 151 8.29 13.90 12.18
CA ALA A 151 7.15 14.08 11.27
C ALA A 151 5.78 13.93 11.93
N LEU A 152 5.72 13.24 13.08
CA LEU A 152 4.48 12.99 13.81
C LEU A 152 4.33 13.91 15.05
N ASN A 153 5.19 14.93 15.17
CA ASN A 153 5.07 15.99 16.16
C ASN A 153 4.45 17.24 15.50
N PRO A 154 3.21 17.63 15.84
CA PRO A 154 2.51 18.74 15.19
C PRO A 154 3.16 20.12 15.44
N GLU A 155 4.09 20.22 16.40
CA GLU A 155 4.83 21.45 16.67
C GLU A 155 6.03 21.64 15.71
N ILE A 156 6.46 20.57 15.01
CA ILE A 156 7.59 20.59 14.07
C ILE A 156 7.07 20.72 12.65
N THR A 157 7.21 21.91 12.07
CA THR A 157 6.70 22.21 10.71
C THR A 157 7.66 21.81 9.59
N SER A 158 8.92 21.52 9.92
CA SER A 158 9.95 21.12 8.97
C SER A 158 10.77 19.98 9.59
N PRO A 159 10.24 18.75 9.58
CA PRO A 159 10.93 17.60 10.15
C PRO A 159 12.21 17.26 9.36
N GLU A 160 13.20 16.73 10.04
CA GLU A 160 14.41 16.20 9.42
C GLU A 160 14.12 14.86 8.72
N TYR A 161 14.81 14.62 7.61
CA TYR A 161 14.77 13.36 6.91
C TYR A 161 15.71 12.33 7.57
N THR A 162 15.22 11.10 7.63
CA THR A 162 15.97 9.94 8.14
C THR A 162 16.45 9.12 6.96
N PRO A 163 17.73 8.71 6.89
CA PRO A 163 18.22 7.81 5.86
C PRO A 163 17.42 6.51 5.81
N GLN A 164 17.14 6.01 4.61
CA GLN A 164 16.28 4.83 4.41
C GLN A 164 16.76 3.61 5.22
N GLN A 165 18.06 3.41 5.38
CA GLN A 165 18.61 2.35 6.21
C GLN A 165 18.15 2.43 7.66
N GLU A 166 18.14 3.63 8.26
CA GLU A 166 17.70 3.85 9.65
C GLU A 166 16.18 3.78 9.76
N VAL A 167 15.45 4.15 8.70
CA VAL A 167 13.99 3.95 8.62
C VAL A 167 13.66 2.45 8.70
N TYR A 168 14.39 1.59 7.99
CA TYR A 168 14.21 0.14 8.05
C TYR A 168 14.51 -0.43 9.45
N ASP A 169 15.52 0.09 10.15
CA ASP A 169 15.77 -0.31 11.54
C ASP A 169 14.60 0.04 12.45
N SER A 170 14.02 1.21 12.25
CA SER A 170 12.87 1.67 13.00
C SER A 170 11.59 0.88 12.67
N ILE A 171 11.38 0.52 11.41
CA ILE A 171 10.27 -0.33 10.98
C ILE A 171 10.31 -1.68 11.71
N VAL A 172 11.46 -2.35 11.72
CA VAL A 172 11.63 -3.63 12.45
C VAL A 172 11.35 -3.43 13.94
N ALA A 173 11.85 -2.34 14.54
CA ALA A 173 11.62 -2.06 15.96
C ALA A 173 10.14 -1.79 16.27
N TYR A 174 9.39 -1.12 15.39
CA TYR A 174 7.94 -0.94 15.57
C TYR A 174 7.20 -2.26 15.50
N ILE A 175 7.51 -3.11 14.51
CA ILE A 175 6.89 -4.43 14.37
C ILE A 175 7.20 -5.30 15.60
N ASP A 176 8.46 -5.34 16.05
CA ASP A 176 8.87 -6.10 17.23
C ASP A 176 8.15 -5.62 18.50
N LYS A 177 7.96 -4.31 18.64
CA LYS A 177 7.21 -3.75 19.75
C LYS A 177 5.74 -4.15 19.70
N GLY A 178 5.12 -4.13 18.53
CA GLY A 178 3.75 -4.62 18.34
C GLY A 178 3.62 -6.10 18.69
N ILE A 179 4.50 -6.96 18.16
CA ILE A 179 4.55 -8.40 18.47
C ILE A 179 4.65 -8.65 19.97
N ALA A 180 5.52 -7.92 20.66
CA ALA A 180 5.72 -8.08 22.11
C ALA A 180 4.51 -7.64 22.95
N MET A 181 3.60 -6.82 22.41
CA MET A 181 2.39 -6.35 23.07
C MET A 181 1.16 -7.22 22.76
N ILE A 182 1.18 -8.04 21.71
CA ILE A 182 0.07 -8.93 21.38
C ILE A 182 -0.15 -9.93 22.52
N ASN A 183 -1.39 -10.00 22.96
CA ASN A 183 -1.89 -11.03 23.86
C ASN A 183 -3.14 -11.67 23.22
N VAL A 184 -3.01 -12.89 22.72
CA VAL A 184 -4.11 -13.62 22.05
C VAL A 184 -5.25 -13.99 23.00
N ASP A 185 -5.00 -13.99 24.31
CA ASP A 185 -5.97 -14.26 25.36
C ASP A 185 -6.46 -12.97 26.07
N ALA A 186 -6.23 -11.78 25.48
CA ALA A 186 -6.66 -10.53 26.08
C ALA A 186 -8.18 -10.45 26.22
N GLU A 187 -8.66 -9.97 27.37
CA GLU A 187 -10.09 -9.78 27.62
C GLU A 187 -10.68 -8.60 26.81
N VAL A 188 -9.82 -7.62 26.50
CA VAL A 188 -10.21 -6.42 25.73
C VAL A 188 -9.37 -6.37 24.45
N THR A 189 -10.06 -6.53 23.33
CA THR A 189 -9.50 -6.40 21.96
C THR A 189 -10.39 -5.47 21.13
N PRO A 190 -9.90 -4.90 20.03
CA PRO A 190 -10.77 -4.33 19.01
C PRO A 190 -11.84 -5.33 18.57
N GLY A 191 -12.91 -4.84 17.97
CA GLY A 191 -13.97 -5.66 17.40
C GLY A 191 -14.19 -5.29 15.93
N SER A 192 -15.42 -4.89 15.60
CA SER A 192 -15.78 -4.44 14.25
C SER A 192 -15.13 -3.10 13.83
N ASP A 193 -14.43 -2.46 14.72
CA ASP A 193 -13.58 -1.28 14.50
C ASP A 193 -12.17 -1.62 14.00
N ASP A 194 -11.80 -2.91 13.99
CA ASP A 194 -10.67 -3.44 13.20
C ASP A 194 -11.20 -3.95 11.86
N LEU A 195 -10.88 -3.25 10.78
CA LEU A 195 -11.38 -3.55 9.43
C LEU A 195 -10.69 -4.76 8.78
N ILE A 196 -9.55 -5.21 9.32
CA ILE A 196 -8.72 -6.25 8.72
C ILE A 196 -9.02 -7.60 9.34
N PHE A 197 -8.96 -7.74 10.67
CA PHE A 197 -9.12 -9.03 11.35
C PHE A 197 -10.20 -9.02 12.44
N GLN A 198 -10.95 -7.92 12.61
CA GLN A 198 -12.04 -7.80 13.59
C GLN A 198 -11.61 -8.17 15.02
N GLY A 199 -10.37 -7.83 15.37
CA GLY A 199 -9.80 -8.06 16.70
C GLY A 199 -9.21 -9.45 16.94
N ASP A 200 -9.07 -10.29 15.92
CA ASP A 200 -8.37 -11.55 16.03
C ASP A 200 -6.86 -11.32 16.18
N MET A 201 -6.40 -11.38 17.43
CA MET A 201 -5.00 -11.12 17.78
C MET A 201 -4.03 -12.24 17.32
N ASP A 202 -4.52 -13.47 17.05
CA ASP A 202 -3.71 -14.52 16.44
C ASP A 202 -3.40 -14.19 14.97
N SER A 203 -4.38 -13.69 14.23
CA SER A 203 -4.20 -13.20 12.86
C SER A 203 -3.30 -11.97 12.82
N TRP A 204 -3.40 -11.05 13.78
CA TRP A 204 -2.46 -9.92 13.92
C TRP A 204 -1.03 -10.37 14.21
N MET A 205 -0.83 -11.43 15.02
CA MET A 205 0.49 -12.02 15.25
C MET A 205 1.08 -12.59 13.96
N LYS A 206 0.29 -13.34 13.20
CA LYS A 206 0.70 -13.90 11.89
C LYS A 206 1.01 -12.80 10.88
N PHE A 207 0.18 -11.76 10.83
CA PHE A 207 0.42 -10.59 9.99
C PHE A 207 1.74 -9.90 10.34
N ALA A 208 2.00 -9.65 11.62
CA ALA A 208 3.22 -8.98 12.08
C ALA A 208 4.48 -9.80 11.74
N ASN A 209 4.44 -11.12 11.92
CA ASN A 209 5.54 -12.01 11.53
C ASN A 209 5.79 -12.00 10.02
N THR A 210 4.71 -12.04 9.22
CA THR A 210 4.81 -11.98 7.74
C THR A 210 5.32 -10.61 7.27
N LEU A 211 4.84 -9.53 7.87
CA LEU A 211 5.34 -8.19 7.60
C LEU A 211 6.83 -8.06 7.94
N LYS A 212 7.25 -8.57 9.09
CA LYS A 212 8.67 -8.59 9.48
C LYS A 212 9.51 -9.38 8.49
N LEU A 213 9.02 -10.54 8.03
CA LEU A 213 9.68 -11.33 6.99
C LEU A 213 9.79 -10.54 5.69
N ARG A 214 8.72 -9.88 5.20
CA ARG A 214 8.74 -9.02 4.01
C ARG A 214 9.79 -7.91 4.13
N VAL A 215 9.79 -7.18 5.25
CA VAL A 215 10.73 -6.09 5.53
C VAL A 215 12.19 -6.57 5.50
N LEU A 216 12.46 -7.71 6.11
CA LEU A 216 13.81 -8.30 6.13
C LEU A 216 14.22 -8.86 4.76
N MET A 217 13.28 -9.49 4.03
CA MET A 217 13.55 -9.95 2.65
C MET A 217 13.86 -8.78 1.71
N ARG A 218 13.28 -7.58 1.92
CA ARG A 218 13.63 -6.38 1.14
C ARG A 218 15.11 -6.02 1.27
N LEU A 219 15.76 -6.40 2.36
CA LEU A 219 17.18 -6.15 2.60
C LEU A 219 18.09 -7.24 2.03
N SER A 220 17.56 -8.28 1.38
CA SER A 220 18.31 -9.47 0.96
C SER A 220 19.50 -9.19 0.08
N GLU A 221 19.44 -8.15 -0.76
CA GLU A 221 20.52 -7.80 -1.69
C GLU A 221 21.46 -6.73 -1.13
N VAL A 222 20.94 -5.76 -0.36
CA VAL A 222 21.74 -4.63 0.16
C VAL A 222 22.40 -4.92 1.50
N ALA A 223 21.80 -5.74 2.35
CA ALA A 223 22.28 -6.07 3.70
C ALA A 223 21.96 -7.53 4.06
N PRO A 224 22.49 -8.53 3.31
CA PRO A 224 22.10 -9.95 3.44
C PRO A 224 22.35 -10.52 4.85
N ASP A 225 23.44 -10.14 5.52
CA ASP A 225 23.75 -10.64 6.87
C ASP A 225 22.70 -10.17 7.90
N LYS A 226 22.23 -8.92 7.77
CA LYS A 226 21.18 -8.37 8.61
C LYS A 226 19.84 -9.05 8.33
N ALA A 227 19.51 -9.25 7.05
CA ALA A 227 18.32 -9.98 6.62
C ALA A 227 18.33 -11.40 7.20
N ALA A 228 19.41 -12.14 7.00
CA ALA A 228 19.56 -13.51 7.50
C ALA A 228 19.39 -13.61 9.03
N ALA A 229 20.06 -12.76 9.79
CA ALA A 229 19.97 -12.76 11.25
C ALA A 229 18.55 -12.46 11.74
N GLY A 230 17.87 -11.50 11.12
CA GLY A 230 16.49 -11.15 11.44
C GLY A 230 15.51 -12.28 11.09
N ILE A 231 15.66 -12.90 9.90
CA ILE A 231 14.79 -13.99 9.44
C ILE A 231 14.98 -15.25 10.29
N GLN A 232 16.20 -15.58 10.67
CA GLN A 232 16.46 -16.70 11.60
C GLN A 232 15.72 -16.54 12.93
N SER A 233 15.49 -15.32 13.41
CA SER A 233 14.71 -15.08 14.62
C SER A 233 13.22 -15.41 14.47
N LEU A 234 12.73 -15.60 13.25
CA LEU A 234 11.36 -15.98 12.93
C LEU A 234 11.16 -17.49 12.79
N ASN A 235 12.21 -18.32 12.96
CA ASN A 235 12.06 -19.76 12.89
C ASN A 235 11.07 -20.26 13.97
N GLY A 236 10.05 -21.00 13.52
CA GLY A 236 8.96 -21.49 14.35
C GLY A 236 7.84 -20.49 14.60
N ALA A 237 7.91 -19.27 14.07
CA ALA A 237 6.80 -18.34 14.09
C ALA A 237 5.67 -18.79 13.15
N ALA A 238 4.43 -18.42 13.48
CA ALA A 238 3.30 -18.59 12.58
C ALA A 238 3.21 -17.40 11.62
N PHE A 239 2.92 -17.69 10.34
CA PHE A 239 2.76 -16.71 9.28
C PHE A 239 1.34 -16.71 8.73
N LEU A 240 0.97 -15.70 7.96
CA LEU A 240 -0.32 -15.65 7.26
C LEU A 240 -0.46 -16.84 6.32
N THR A 241 -1.65 -17.41 6.32
CA THR A 241 -2.11 -18.43 5.37
C THR A 241 -3.27 -17.93 4.50
N GLU A 242 -3.88 -16.83 4.92
CA GLU A 242 -5.01 -16.17 4.27
C GLU A 242 -4.67 -14.69 4.01
N ASP A 243 -5.50 -14.02 3.22
CA ASP A 243 -5.28 -12.63 2.84
C ASP A 243 -5.61 -11.69 4.01
N ALA A 244 -4.66 -10.82 4.37
CA ALA A 244 -4.91 -9.65 5.20
C ALA A 244 -5.43 -8.52 4.30
N GLN A 245 -6.72 -8.19 4.41
CA GLN A 245 -7.38 -7.29 3.47
C GLN A 245 -8.51 -6.49 4.10
N ILE A 246 -8.84 -5.36 3.51
CA ILE A 246 -10.07 -4.62 3.79
C ILE A 246 -11.10 -4.97 2.72
N ALA A 247 -12.28 -5.39 3.17
CA ALA A 247 -13.44 -5.64 2.33
C ALA A 247 -14.21 -4.36 2.04
N TYR A 248 -14.75 -4.23 0.84
CA TYR A 248 -15.54 -3.10 0.38
C TYR A 248 -16.94 -3.53 -0.09
N SER A 249 -17.78 -2.58 -0.45
CA SER A 249 -19.13 -2.82 -0.95
C SER A 249 -19.46 -1.89 -2.11
N THR A 250 -20.58 -2.12 -2.79
CA THR A 250 -21.06 -1.20 -3.84
C THR A 250 -21.66 0.11 -3.28
N THR A 251 -21.78 0.24 -1.95
CA THR A 251 -22.36 1.44 -1.32
C THR A 251 -21.39 2.61 -1.41
N GLY A 252 -21.87 3.73 -1.94
CA GLY A 252 -21.07 4.96 -2.04
C GLY A 252 -20.44 5.37 -0.70
N GLY A 253 -19.16 5.67 -0.72
CA GLY A 253 -18.35 5.95 0.47
C GLY A 253 -17.68 4.72 1.10
N ASN A 254 -18.07 3.49 0.70
CA ASN A 254 -17.43 2.26 1.13
C ASN A 254 -17.10 1.35 -0.08
N GLN A 255 -16.59 1.95 -1.15
CA GLN A 255 -16.21 1.27 -2.38
C GLN A 255 -14.69 1.14 -2.45
N ASN A 256 -14.23 0.14 -3.21
CA ASN A 256 -12.80 0.01 -3.53
C ASN A 256 -12.22 1.36 -3.95
N PRO A 257 -11.06 1.80 -3.42
CA PRO A 257 -10.49 3.12 -3.66
C PRO A 257 -10.22 3.44 -5.13
N LEU A 258 -9.73 2.46 -5.90
CA LEU A 258 -9.46 2.64 -7.33
C LEU A 258 -10.76 2.80 -8.12
N PHE A 259 -11.75 1.97 -7.84
CA PHE A 259 -13.06 2.09 -8.46
C PHE A 259 -13.72 3.43 -8.12
N ALA A 260 -13.67 3.87 -6.85
CA ALA A 260 -14.19 5.17 -6.44
C ALA A 260 -13.50 6.34 -7.17
N GLU A 261 -12.19 6.25 -7.43
CA GLU A 261 -11.47 7.22 -8.26
C GLU A 261 -11.97 7.23 -9.71
N MET A 262 -12.18 6.06 -10.32
CA MET A 262 -12.73 5.95 -11.68
C MET A 262 -14.15 6.51 -11.79
N LEU A 263 -15.00 6.33 -10.77
CA LEU A 263 -16.30 6.98 -10.68
C LEU A 263 -16.18 8.50 -10.69
N GLY A 264 -15.27 9.05 -9.89
CA GLY A 264 -14.95 10.47 -9.83
C GLY A 264 -14.45 11.05 -11.16
N LEU A 265 -13.83 10.22 -12.00
CA LEU A 265 -13.37 10.54 -13.36
C LEU A 265 -14.44 10.26 -14.45
N GLY A 266 -15.71 10.11 -14.08
CA GLY A 266 -16.83 9.95 -15.01
C GLY A 266 -16.93 8.56 -15.63
N ARG A 267 -16.53 7.52 -14.90
CA ARG A 267 -16.57 6.11 -15.34
C ARG A 267 -15.81 5.83 -16.62
N THR A 268 -14.72 6.55 -16.83
CA THR A 268 -13.86 6.28 -17.99
C THR A 268 -12.93 5.11 -17.67
N GLN A 269 -12.95 4.06 -18.50
CA GLN A 269 -11.97 2.97 -18.41
C GLN A 269 -10.61 3.51 -18.87
N ASN A 270 -9.77 3.93 -17.91
CA ASN A 270 -8.48 4.57 -18.16
C ASN A 270 -7.32 3.59 -18.32
N ILE A 271 -7.47 2.38 -17.81
CA ILE A 271 -6.45 1.34 -17.79
C ILE A 271 -6.95 0.08 -18.52
N VAL A 272 -6.02 -0.59 -19.20
CA VAL A 272 -6.27 -1.84 -19.92
C VAL A 272 -5.16 -2.83 -19.61
N ALA A 273 -5.36 -4.08 -20.00
CA ALA A 273 -4.38 -5.14 -19.81
C ALA A 273 -3.07 -4.85 -20.55
N SER A 274 -1.94 -5.06 -19.89
CA SER A 274 -0.62 -5.04 -20.54
C SER A 274 -0.32 -6.38 -21.22
N GLU A 275 0.26 -6.32 -22.42
CA GLU A 275 0.74 -7.51 -23.15
C GLU A 275 1.77 -8.30 -22.33
N THR A 276 2.59 -7.62 -21.52
CA THR A 276 3.64 -8.25 -20.74
C THR A 276 3.13 -9.37 -19.84
N VAL A 277 2.10 -9.10 -19.03
CA VAL A 277 1.53 -10.12 -18.13
C VAL A 277 0.57 -11.05 -18.86
N THR A 278 -0.31 -10.51 -19.73
CA THR A 278 -1.34 -11.33 -20.37
C THR A 278 -0.74 -12.39 -21.29
N LYS A 279 0.27 -12.01 -22.07
CA LYS A 279 0.98 -12.97 -22.92
C LYS A 279 1.67 -14.06 -22.10
N PHE A 280 2.33 -13.69 -20.99
CA PHE A 280 2.97 -14.67 -20.13
C PHE A 280 1.95 -15.67 -19.55
N MET A 281 0.82 -15.17 -19.03
CA MET A 281 -0.22 -16.04 -18.47
C MET A 281 -0.85 -16.93 -19.52
N THR A 282 -1.21 -16.39 -20.68
CA THR A 282 -1.84 -17.19 -21.76
C THR A 282 -0.88 -18.22 -22.37
N ASP A 283 0.38 -17.88 -22.60
CA ASP A 283 1.40 -18.80 -23.11
C ASP A 283 1.69 -19.97 -22.14
N ASN A 284 1.45 -19.78 -20.84
CA ASN A 284 1.61 -20.80 -19.80
C ASN A 284 0.28 -21.44 -19.36
N ASN A 285 -0.82 -21.15 -20.05
CA ASN A 285 -2.16 -21.66 -19.72
C ASN A 285 -2.55 -21.40 -18.26
N ASP A 286 -2.21 -20.21 -17.72
CA ASP A 286 -2.56 -19.83 -16.37
C ASP A 286 -4.02 -19.40 -16.28
N PRO A 287 -4.89 -20.16 -15.59
CA PRO A 287 -6.32 -19.87 -15.57
C PRO A 287 -6.66 -18.59 -14.81
N ARG A 288 -5.74 -18.08 -13.98
CA ARG A 288 -5.90 -16.80 -13.28
C ARG A 288 -5.98 -15.60 -14.23
N ALA A 289 -5.55 -15.77 -15.48
CA ALA A 289 -5.71 -14.74 -16.51
C ALA A 289 -7.17 -14.29 -16.65
N GLU A 290 -8.12 -15.25 -16.61
CA GLU A 290 -9.57 -15.00 -16.72
C GLU A 290 -10.18 -14.40 -15.43
N ILE A 291 -9.44 -14.42 -14.33
CA ILE A 291 -9.82 -13.77 -13.08
C ILE A 291 -9.42 -12.29 -13.08
N PHE A 292 -8.24 -11.99 -13.60
CA PHE A 292 -7.67 -10.66 -13.54
C PHE A 292 -8.09 -9.77 -14.71
N PHE A 293 -8.50 -10.36 -15.82
CA PHE A 293 -8.85 -9.65 -17.05
C PHE A 293 -10.14 -10.19 -17.68
N ASP A 294 -11.00 -9.29 -18.12
CA ASP A 294 -12.17 -9.64 -18.90
C ASP A 294 -11.74 -10.04 -20.32
N ARG A 295 -12.40 -11.06 -20.88
CA ARG A 295 -12.14 -11.49 -22.25
C ARG A 295 -12.58 -10.42 -23.25
N TYR A 296 -11.80 -10.22 -24.28
CA TYR A 296 -12.23 -9.44 -25.43
C TYR A 296 -13.15 -10.28 -26.33
N GLU A 297 -14.38 -9.86 -26.45
CA GLU A 297 -15.42 -10.55 -27.21
C GLU A 297 -15.91 -9.66 -28.36
N ALA A 298 -15.29 -9.73 -29.53
CA ALA A 298 -15.74 -9.06 -30.74
C ALA A 298 -15.14 -9.73 -32.00
N ASP A 299 -15.79 -9.62 -33.15
CA ASP A 299 -15.26 -9.99 -34.45
C ASP A 299 -14.71 -11.43 -34.54
N ASP A 300 -15.43 -12.42 -33.95
CA ASP A 300 -15.03 -13.81 -33.83
C ASP A 300 -13.81 -14.07 -32.91
N MET A 301 -13.38 -13.09 -32.12
CA MET A 301 -12.37 -13.25 -31.06
C MET A 301 -13.06 -13.41 -29.71
N ASP A 302 -12.62 -14.39 -28.95
CA ASP A 302 -12.97 -14.62 -27.55
C ASP A 302 -11.70 -15.02 -26.82
N THR A 303 -10.95 -14.02 -26.32
CA THR A 303 -9.63 -14.25 -25.74
C THR A 303 -9.20 -13.08 -24.85
N ILE A 304 -8.15 -13.30 -24.04
CA ILE A 304 -7.49 -12.24 -23.27
C ILE A 304 -6.36 -11.66 -24.10
N VAL A 305 -6.41 -10.32 -24.30
CA VAL A 305 -5.45 -9.59 -25.12
C VAL A 305 -4.96 -8.37 -24.35
N GLY A 306 -3.66 -8.29 -24.12
CA GLY A 306 -2.99 -7.05 -23.68
C GLY A 306 -2.48 -6.25 -24.86
N ILE A 307 -2.22 -4.98 -24.64
CA ILE A 307 -1.47 -4.14 -25.57
C ILE A 307 -0.04 -3.90 -25.05
N PRO A 308 0.94 -3.68 -25.93
CA PRO A 308 2.31 -3.32 -25.51
C PRO A 308 2.31 -2.10 -24.57
N GLN A 309 3.20 -2.08 -23.62
CA GLN A 309 3.28 -1.03 -22.61
C GLN A 309 3.47 0.35 -23.28
N GLY A 310 2.53 1.28 -23.02
CA GLY A 310 2.57 2.62 -23.59
C GLY A 310 2.12 2.75 -25.04
N SER A 311 1.60 1.70 -25.69
CA SER A 311 1.21 1.73 -27.11
C SER A 311 -0.19 2.31 -27.37
N TYR A 312 -0.61 3.30 -26.59
CA TYR A 312 -1.93 3.95 -26.71
C TYR A 312 -2.12 4.82 -27.96
N ARG A 313 -1.18 4.79 -28.92
CA ARG A 313 -1.29 5.50 -30.21
C ARG A 313 -1.86 4.64 -31.34
N THR A 314 -2.20 3.39 -31.05
CA THR A 314 -2.81 2.50 -32.05
C THR A 314 -4.19 3.00 -32.53
N THR A 315 -4.53 2.77 -33.81
CA THR A 315 -5.78 3.24 -34.41
C THR A 315 -6.92 2.23 -34.32
N THR A 316 -6.60 0.96 -34.08
CA THR A 316 -7.57 -0.14 -33.95
C THR A 316 -7.16 -1.08 -32.82
N PRO A 317 -7.18 -0.63 -31.60
CA PRO A 317 -6.75 -1.45 -30.48
C PRO A 317 -7.77 -2.55 -30.17
N VAL A 318 -7.28 -3.76 -30.03
CA VAL A 318 -7.98 -4.89 -29.42
C VAL A 318 -7.34 -5.12 -28.08
N PHE A 319 -8.11 -5.09 -27.00
CA PHE A 319 -7.58 -5.26 -25.66
C PHE A 319 -8.64 -5.71 -24.67
N SER A 320 -8.20 -6.45 -23.69
CA SER A 320 -8.94 -6.76 -22.46
C SER A 320 -8.85 -5.64 -21.45
N VAL A 321 -9.85 -5.51 -20.58
CA VAL A 321 -9.84 -4.61 -19.44
C VAL A 321 -9.60 -5.42 -18.16
N PRO A 322 -9.11 -4.80 -17.07
CA PRO A 322 -9.09 -5.47 -15.78
C PRO A 322 -10.50 -5.87 -15.36
N SER A 323 -10.62 -7.02 -14.69
CA SER A 323 -11.93 -7.53 -14.25
C SER A 323 -12.46 -6.74 -13.03
N VAL A 324 -13.73 -6.99 -12.71
CA VAL A 324 -14.36 -6.46 -11.49
C VAL A 324 -13.68 -6.93 -10.21
N LEU A 325 -13.08 -8.12 -10.21
CA LEU A 325 -12.46 -8.74 -9.03
C LEU A 325 -11.19 -8.03 -8.55
N VAL A 326 -10.59 -7.21 -9.41
CA VAL A 326 -9.40 -6.41 -9.06
C VAL A 326 -9.69 -4.91 -8.87
N GLY A 327 -10.97 -4.52 -8.86
CA GLY A 327 -11.39 -3.14 -8.57
C GLY A 327 -11.05 -2.12 -9.67
N ALA A 328 -10.64 -2.57 -10.84
CA ALA A 328 -10.09 -1.71 -11.90
C ALA A 328 -10.94 -1.69 -13.18
N ASN A 329 -12.15 -2.27 -13.15
CA ASN A 329 -13.17 -2.09 -14.18
C ASN A 329 -14.09 -0.91 -13.79
N GLY A 330 -13.88 0.25 -14.43
CA GLY A 330 -14.63 1.47 -14.11
C GLY A 330 -16.07 1.48 -14.63
N LEU A 331 -16.47 0.50 -15.42
CA LEU A 331 -17.79 0.42 -16.05
C LEU A 331 -18.80 -0.37 -15.21
N GLU A 332 -18.33 -1.31 -14.40
CA GLU A 332 -19.14 -2.26 -13.64
C GLU A 332 -19.10 -1.95 -12.14
N ASP A 333 -20.28 -1.79 -11.50
CA ASP A 333 -20.40 -1.41 -10.08
C ASP A 333 -19.81 -2.46 -9.13
N GLU A 334 -19.75 -3.71 -9.54
CA GLU A 334 -19.18 -4.84 -8.82
C GLU A 334 -17.70 -4.64 -8.50
N SER A 335 -16.97 -3.89 -9.32
CA SER A 335 -15.59 -3.45 -9.03
C SER A 335 -15.45 -2.72 -7.69
N GLY A 336 -16.52 -2.08 -7.22
CA GLY A 336 -16.57 -1.44 -5.92
C GLY A 336 -16.40 -2.40 -4.73
N GLN A 337 -16.60 -3.70 -4.92
CA GLN A 337 -16.50 -4.72 -3.88
C GLN A 337 -15.10 -5.35 -3.78
N ALA A 338 -14.23 -5.12 -4.77
CA ALA A 338 -12.90 -5.72 -4.79
C ALA A 338 -12.12 -5.34 -3.53
N PRO A 339 -11.54 -6.30 -2.79
CA PRO A 339 -10.80 -6.01 -1.57
C PRO A 339 -9.47 -5.32 -1.87
N VAL A 340 -8.94 -4.62 -0.87
CA VAL A 340 -7.55 -4.14 -0.89
C VAL A 340 -6.72 -5.03 0.01
N LYS A 341 -5.78 -5.76 -0.57
CA LYS A 341 -4.89 -6.68 0.13
C LYS A 341 -3.65 -5.96 0.64
N PHE A 342 -3.38 -6.07 1.93
CA PHE A 342 -2.15 -5.58 2.59
C PHE A 342 -1.01 -6.58 2.40
N ILE A 343 -1.28 -7.83 2.72
CA ILE A 343 -0.39 -8.98 2.48
C ILE A 343 -1.31 -10.15 2.14
N SER A 344 -1.04 -10.85 1.03
CA SER A 344 -1.78 -12.07 0.70
C SER A 344 -1.16 -13.31 1.33
N GLY A 345 -1.98 -14.36 1.51
CA GLY A 345 -1.51 -15.68 1.92
C GLY A 345 -0.47 -16.23 0.92
N ALA A 346 -0.71 -16.03 -0.37
CA ALA A 346 0.23 -16.41 -1.43
C ALA A 346 1.58 -15.73 -1.27
N GLU A 347 1.60 -14.42 -1.03
CA GLU A 347 2.85 -13.67 -0.77
C GLU A 347 3.59 -14.23 0.43
N SER A 348 2.88 -14.54 1.52
CA SER A 348 3.46 -15.12 2.73
C SER A 348 4.22 -16.41 2.45
N TYR A 349 3.63 -17.32 1.69
CA TYR A 349 4.28 -18.58 1.32
C TYR A 349 5.50 -18.37 0.40
N PHE A 350 5.43 -17.47 -0.58
CA PHE A 350 6.57 -17.17 -1.45
C PHE A 350 7.73 -16.50 -0.71
N LEU A 351 7.46 -15.63 0.26
CA LEU A 351 8.48 -15.05 1.13
C LEU A 351 9.19 -16.13 1.97
N GLN A 352 8.42 -17.08 2.53
CA GLN A 352 8.98 -18.21 3.28
C GLN A 352 9.81 -19.12 2.36
N ALA A 353 9.29 -19.46 1.17
CA ALA A 353 10.04 -20.28 0.19
C ALA A 353 11.39 -19.65 -0.16
N GLU A 354 11.44 -18.34 -0.45
CA GLU A 354 12.70 -17.64 -0.74
C GLU A 354 13.65 -17.64 0.48
N ALA A 355 13.13 -17.42 1.68
CA ALA A 355 13.92 -17.43 2.90
C ALA A 355 14.56 -18.81 3.16
N VAL A 356 13.84 -19.90 2.87
CA VAL A 356 14.36 -21.27 2.96
C VAL A 356 15.43 -21.53 1.91
N VAL A 357 15.21 -21.11 0.64
CA VAL A 357 16.19 -21.24 -0.47
C VAL A 357 17.50 -20.52 -0.14
N ARG A 358 17.41 -19.37 0.53
CA ARG A 358 18.60 -18.60 0.97
C ARG A 358 19.29 -19.23 2.20
N GLY A 359 18.70 -20.25 2.82
CA GLY A 359 19.22 -20.90 4.03
C GLY A 359 19.05 -20.03 5.29
N TRP A 360 18.09 -19.12 5.30
CA TRP A 360 17.82 -18.21 6.40
C TRP A 360 16.64 -18.64 7.28
N MET A 361 15.83 -19.58 6.79
CA MET A 361 14.68 -20.16 7.49
C MET A 361 14.67 -21.68 7.31
N ASP A 362 14.17 -22.40 8.30
CA ASP A 362 13.95 -23.84 8.22
C ASP A 362 12.62 -24.11 7.48
N GLY A 363 12.60 -25.18 6.66
CA GLY A 363 11.36 -25.58 5.97
C GLY A 363 11.60 -26.34 4.66
N ASP A 364 10.51 -26.58 3.95
CA ASP A 364 10.49 -27.16 2.61
C ASP A 364 10.08 -26.08 1.59
N ALA A 365 11.07 -25.57 0.87
CA ALA A 365 10.85 -24.48 -0.08
C ALA A 365 9.94 -24.88 -1.24
N ALA A 366 10.03 -26.13 -1.73
CA ALA A 366 9.18 -26.62 -2.82
C ALA A 366 7.71 -26.70 -2.36
N ALA A 367 7.46 -27.25 -1.17
CA ALA A 367 6.12 -27.29 -0.60
C ALA A 367 5.55 -25.89 -0.37
N MET A 368 6.34 -24.93 0.12
CA MET A 368 5.91 -23.55 0.30
C MET A 368 5.62 -22.85 -1.04
N PHE A 369 6.40 -23.13 -2.09
CA PHE A 369 6.16 -22.63 -3.43
C PHE A 369 4.82 -23.12 -3.99
N GLU A 370 4.53 -24.42 -3.87
CA GLU A 370 3.25 -24.99 -4.28
C GLU A 370 2.09 -24.43 -3.46
N GLN A 371 2.26 -24.25 -2.14
CA GLN A 371 1.24 -23.62 -1.29
C GLN A 371 1.00 -22.17 -1.69
N GLY A 372 2.02 -21.41 -2.10
CA GLY A 372 1.87 -20.06 -2.61
C GLY A 372 1.03 -19.99 -3.88
N ILE A 373 1.24 -20.93 -4.81
CA ILE A 373 0.40 -21.05 -6.02
C ILE A 373 -1.03 -21.41 -5.61
N THR A 374 -1.21 -22.42 -4.77
CA THR A 374 -2.52 -22.90 -4.30
C THR A 374 -3.29 -21.77 -3.61
N SER A 375 -2.67 -21.07 -2.67
CA SER A 375 -3.28 -19.92 -1.99
C SER A 375 -3.70 -18.80 -2.94
N SER A 376 -2.96 -18.58 -4.03
CA SER A 376 -3.34 -17.60 -5.06
C SER A 376 -4.59 -18.02 -5.84
N PHE A 377 -4.79 -19.31 -6.07
CA PHE A 377 -6.00 -19.84 -6.72
C PHE A 377 -7.19 -19.79 -5.76
N GLU A 378 -7.01 -20.26 -4.53
CA GLU A 378 -8.06 -20.28 -3.50
C GLU A 378 -8.59 -18.87 -3.17
N SER A 379 -7.72 -17.86 -3.18
CA SER A 379 -8.10 -16.45 -2.93
C SER A 379 -9.15 -15.89 -3.90
N TYR A 380 -9.34 -16.54 -5.05
CA TYR A 380 -10.29 -16.15 -6.09
C TYR A 380 -11.21 -17.31 -6.52
N ASP A 381 -11.30 -18.39 -5.74
CA ASP A 381 -12.09 -19.58 -6.06
C ASP A 381 -11.78 -20.18 -7.45
N VAL A 382 -10.50 -20.16 -7.86
CA VAL A 382 -10.06 -20.71 -9.14
C VAL A 382 -9.85 -22.22 -9.04
N GLU A 383 -10.51 -22.98 -9.88
CA GLU A 383 -10.34 -24.45 -9.96
C GLU A 383 -9.11 -24.85 -10.80
N GLY A 384 -8.64 -26.09 -10.64
CA GLY A 384 -7.63 -26.70 -11.51
C GLY A 384 -6.18 -26.36 -11.15
N VAL A 385 -5.90 -26.00 -9.90
CA VAL A 385 -4.54 -25.67 -9.43
C VAL A 385 -3.58 -26.85 -9.59
N GLU A 386 -4.00 -28.10 -9.29
CA GLU A 386 -3.17 -29.29 -9.44
C GLU A 386 -2.79 -29.53 -10.92
N ASP A 387 -3.75 -29.35 -11.83
CA ASP A 387 -3.49 -29.46 -13.27
C ASP A 387 -2.54 -28.37 -13.76
N TYR A 388 -2.66 -27.14 -13.27
CA TYR A 388 -1.75 -26.05 -13.57
C TYR A 388 -0.34 -26.33 -13.07
N ILE A 389 -0.16 -26.76 -11.82
CA ILE A 389 1.14 -27.12 -11.24
C ILE A 389 1.77 -28.28 -12.01
N ALA A 390 0.99 -29.30 -12.38
CA ALA A 390 1.50 -30.46 -13.08
C ALA A 390 1.88 -30.19 -14.55
N SER A 391 1.22 -29.26 -15.22
CA SER A 391 1.35 -29.07 -16.68
C SER A 391 2.11 -27.81 -17.09
N SER A 392 2.08 -26.73 -16.29
CA SER A 392 2.72 -25.46 -16.65
C SER A 392 4.19 -25.43 -16.23
N PRO A 393 5.13 -25.25 -17.15
CA PRO A 393 6.55 -25.09 -16.79
C PRO A 393 6.82 -23.92 -15.83
N ALA A 394 5.98 -22.90 -15.87
CA ALA A 394 6.10 -21.74 -14.98
C ALA A 394 5.71 -22.05 -13.51
N ALA A 395 4.92 -23.14 -13.30
CA ALA A 395 4.44 -23.54 -11.97
C ALA A 395 5.22 -24.72 -11.38
N GLN A 396 6.12 -25.35 -12.13
CA GLN A 396 6.92 -26.47 -11.64
C GLN A 396 8.11 -25.96 -10.82
N TRP A 397 8.40 -26.67 -9.73
CA TRP A 397 9.61 -26.41 -8.95
C TRP A 397 10.87 -26.73 -9.78
N PRO A 398 11.85 -25.81 -9.87
CA PRO A 398 13.01 -26.01 -10.77
C PRO A 398 14.13 -26.81 -10.10
N GLU A 399 13.98 -28.12 -10.02
CA GLU A 399 14.88 -29.07 -9.31
C GLU A 399 16.36 -28.96 -9.63
N GLU A 400 16.71 -28.63 -10.88
CA GLU A 400 18.12 -28.57 -11.34
C GLU A 400 18.68 -27.15 -11.39
N ALA A 401 17.88 -26.12 -10.99
CA ALA A 401 18.32 -24.73 -11.02
C ALA A 401 19.29 -24.42 -9.86
N ASP A 402 20.17 -23.48 -10.08
CA ASP A 402 20.91 -22.85 -8.99
C ASP A 402 19.98 -21.97 -8.13
N MET A 403 20.51 -21.47 -7.03
CA MET A 403 19.74 -20.63 -6.10
C MET A 403 19.06 -19.45 -6.81
N GLN A 404 19.72 -18.79 -7.75
CA GLN A 404 19.14 -17.66 -8.47
C GLN A 404 18.01 -18.09 -9.41
N GLY A 405 18.14 -19.23 -10.06
CA GLY A 405 17.07 -19.82 -10.88
C GLY A 405 15.84 -20.20 -10.06
N VAL A 406 16.04 -20.73 -8.85
CA VAL A 406 14.94 -21.03 -7.93
C VAL A 406 14.27 -19.75 -7.43
N ILE A 407 15.04 -18.75 -7.03
CA ILE A 407 14.49 -17.43 -6.62
C ILE A 407 13.70 -16.80 -7.78
N ARG A 408 14.22 -16.87 -9.00
CA ARG A 408 13.51 -16.40 -10.20
C ARG A 408 12.13 -17.05 -10.35
N ALA A 409 12.03 -18.37 -10.17
CA ALA A 409 10.77 -19.09 -10.25
C ALA A 409 9.78 -18.66 -9.14
N ILE A 410 10.27 -18.52 -7.91
CA ILE A 410 9.46 -18.04 -6.77
C ILE A 410 8.93 -16.63 -7.04
N ILE A 411 9.79 -15.69 -7.44
CA ILE A 411 9.39 -14.31 -7.69
C ILE A 411 8.44 -14.21 -8.87
N LEU A 412 8.59 -15.06 -9.89
CA LEU A 412 7.68 -15.12 -11.02
C LEU A 412 6.26 -15.53 -10.58
N GLN A 413 6.11 -16.60 -9.79
CA GLN A 413 4.81 -17.01 -9.29
C GLN A 413 4.24 -15.99 -8.28
N LYS A 414 5.08 -15.37 -7.45
CA LYS A 414 4.69 -14.25 -6.58
C LYS A 414 4.15 -13.07 -7.42
N TYR A 415 4.82 -12.71 -8.51
CA TYR A 415 4.37 -11.69 -9.46
C TYR A 415 3.00 -12.01 -10.05
N LEU A 416 2.77 -13.25 -10.50
CA LEU A 416 1.48 -13.67 -11.04
C LEU A 416 0.36 -13.62 -10.00
N ALA A 417 0.64 -14.04 -8.76
CA ALA A 417 -0.32 -13.99 -7.66
C ALA A 417 -0.73 -12.55 -7.27
N MET A 418 0.16 -11.58 -7.50
CA MET A 418 -0.06 -10.16 -7.19
C MET A 418 -0.78 -9.39 -8.31
N THR A 419 -1.05 -10.02 -9.45
CA THR A 419 -1.67 -9.37 -10.60
C THR A 419 -2.98 -8.69 -10.21
N GLY A 420 -3.07 -7.39 -10.48
CA GLY A 420 -4.26 -6.58 -10.27
C GLY A 420 -4.60 -6.22 -8.81
N ASN A 421 -3.91 -6.76 -7.81
CA ASN A 421 -4.25 -6.50 -6.40
C ASN A 421 -3.09 -5.98 -5.51
N GLN A 422 -1.83 -6.32 -5.81
CA GLN A 422 -0.66 -5.89 -5.03
C GLN A 422 0.43 -5.27 -5.95
N GLY A 423 0.03 -4.39 -6.86
CA GLY A 423 0.93 -3.83 -7.88
C GLY A 423 2.15 -3.10 -7.29
N PHE A 424 1.98 -2.38 -6.18
CA PHE A 424 3.10 -1.67 -5.53
C PHE A 424 4.14 -2.64 -4.96
N GLU A 425 3.70 -3.75 -4.37
CA GLU A 425 4.61 -4.78 -3.86
C GLU A 425 5.29 -5.54 -5.01
N ALA A 426 4.57 -5.88 -6.07
CA ALA A 426 5.14 -6.51 -7.26
C ALA A 426 6.23 -5.65 -7.91
N TRP A 427 6.01 -4.34 -8.02
CA TRP A 427 7.02 -3.40 -8.49
C TRP A 427 8.22 -3.30 -7.53
N SER A 428 7.99 -3.37 -6.23
CA SER A 428 9.04 -3.38 -5.21
C SER A 428 9.89 -4.65 -5.29
N GLU A 429 9.28 -5.81 -5.51
CA GLU A 429 10.00 -7.08 -5.70
C GLU A 429 10.84 -7.08 -6.98
N TRP A 430 10.29 -6.53 -8.07
CA TRP A 430 11.08 -6.35 -9.29
C TRP A 430 12.29 -5.44 -9.05
N ARG A 431 12.13 -4.33 -8.34
CA ARG A 431 13.25 -3.44 -7.98
C ARG A 431 14.30 -4.15 -7.13
N ARG A 432 13.87 -5.02 -6.22
CA ARG A 432 14.78 -5.78 -5.35
C ARG A 432 15.56 -6.85 -6.12
N THR A 433 14.89 -7.64 -6.97
CA THR A 433 15.43 -8.88 -7.55
C THR A 433 15.80 -8.79 -9.02
N GLY A 434 15.21 -7.87 -9.76
CA GLY A 434 15.27 -7.84 -11.22
C GLY A 434 14.30 -8.80 -11.91
N TYR A 435 13.50 -9.54 -11.16
CA TYR A 435 12.52 -10.48 -11.70
C TYR A 435 11.08 -9.95 -11.53
N PRO A 436 10.20 -10.18 -12.54
CA PRO A 436 10.45 -10.86 -13.83
C PRO A 436 11.45 -10.11 -14.71
N ASP A 437 12.27 -10.86 -15.45
CA ASP A 437 13.33 -10.35 -16.33
C ASP A 437 12.84 -10.03 -17.76
N PHE A 438 11.52 -10.01 -17.97
CA PHE A 438 10.88 -9.72 -19.25
C PHE A 438 10.14 -8.36 -19.29
N PHE A 439 10.33 -7.49 -18.30
CA PHE A 439 9.76 -6.15 -18.36
C PHE A 439 10.35 -5.36 -19.52
N VAL A 440 9.49 -4.59 -20.17
CA VAL A 440 9.84 -3.77 -21.33
C VAL A 440 9.75 -2.28 -21.01
N VAL A 441 10.52 -1.48 -21.71
CA VAL A 441 10.38 -0.03 -21.62
C VAL A 441 9.12 0.39 -22.37
N SER A 442 8.36 1.31 -21.79
CA SER A 442 7.16 1.86 -22.43
C SER A 442 7.48 2.46 -23.79
N GLU A 443 6.68 2.12 -24.81
CA GLU A 443 6.80 2.74 -26.16
C GLU A 443 6.60 4.28 -26.12
N ALA A 444 5.97 4.77 -25.06
CA ALA A 444 5.70 6.20 -24.86
C ALA A 444 6.71 6.89 -23.94
N THR A 445 7.77 6.21 -23.49
CA THR A 445 8.74 6.79 -22.53
C THR A 445 9.22 8.17 -22.94
N ALA A 446 9.27 9.09 -21.99
CA ALA A 446 9.84 10.43 -22.16
C ALA A 446 11.31 10.50 -21.68
N LEU A 447 11.86 9.41 -21.10
CA LEU A 447 13.23 9.39 -20.60
C LEU A 447 14.28 9.33 -21.73
N GLY A 448 13.88 8.85 -22.92
CA GLY A 448 14.76 8.77 -24.09
C GLY A 448 15.83 7.67 -24.04
N ASP A 449 15.69 6.72 -23.12
CA ASP A 449 16.57 5.57 -22.92
C ASP A 449 15.79 4.36 -22.38
N ASP A 450 16.49 3.27 -22.07
CA ASP A 450 15.90 1.99 -21.65
C ASP A 450 15.68 1.87 -20.13
N ARG A 451 15.70 2.99 -19.39
CA ARG A 451 15.48 2.96 -17.94
C ARG A 451 13.99 2.85 -17.59
N LEU A 452 13.73 2.12 -16.53
CA LEU A 452 12.41 1.98 -15.92
C LEU A 452 12.32 2.82 -14.63
N PRO A 453 11.11 3.17 -14.17
CA PRO A 453 10.94 3.86 -12.89
C PRO A 453 11.44 3.03 -11.71
N ALA A 454 12.22 3.65 -10.84
CA ALA A 454 12.79 3.05 -9.64
C ALA A 454 12.28 3.67 -8.33
N ARG A 455 11.56 4.80 -8.38
CA ARG A 455 11.02 5.49 -7.21
C ARG A 455 9.89 6.45 -7.55
N LEU A 456 9.12 6.86 -6.55
CA LEU A 456 8.27 8.05 -6.63
C LEU A 456 9.12 9.29 -6.32
N LEU A 457 8.71 10.44 -6.88
CA LEU A 457 9.37 11.72 -6.59
C LEU A 457 8.84 12.28 -5.26
N TYR A 458 9.69 12.98 -4.54
CA TYR A 458 9.23 13.71 -3.36
C TYR A 458 8.15 14.73 -3.76
N PRO A 459 7.11 14.90 -2.93
CA PRO A 459 5.98 15.76 -3.27
C PRO A 459 6.37 17.24 -3.30
N SER A 460 5.61 18.04 -4.03
CA SER A 460 5.87 19.48 -4.14
C SER A 460 5.74 20.20 -2.80
N SER A 461 4.91 19.69 -1.90
CA SER A 461 4.77 20.20 -0.53
C SER A 461 6.08 20.13 0.25
N GLU A 462 6.80 19.01 0.17
CA GLU A 462 8.11 18.84 0.82
C GLU A 462 9.18 19.72 0.16
N VAL A 463 9.27 19.65 -1.17
CA VAL A 463 10.26 20.42 -1.94
C VAL A 463 10.17 21.93 -1.66
N THR A 464 8.96 22.46 -1.43
CA THR A 464 8.74 23.91 -1.30
C THR A 464 8.60 24.40 0.14
N ARG A 465 8.26 23.55 1.09
CA ARG A 465 7.93 23.96 2.46
C ARG A 465 8.86 23.44 3.53
N ASN A 466 9.45 22.24 3.32
CA ASN A 466 10.38 21.69 4.29
C ASN A 466 11.78 22.24 4.04
N VAL A 467 12.26 23.10 4.94
CA VAL A 467 13.57 23.77 4.82
C VAL A 467 14.76 22.80 4.89
N ASN A 468 14.56 21.59 5.41
CA ASN A 468 15.59 20.56 5.51
C ASN A 468 15.77 19.79 4.21
N PHE A 469 14.75 19.80 3.30
CA PHE A 469 14.71 19.00 2.09
C PHE A 469 15.88 19.27 1.12
N GLU A 470 16.26 20.54 0.93
CA GLU A 470 17.32 20.93 -0.03
C GLU A 470 18.69 20.34 0.34
N ASN A 471 18.97 20.26 1.64
CA ASN A 471 20.24 19.71 2.13
C ASN A 471 20.25 18.18 2.11
N PHE A 472 19.11 17.56 2.40
CA PHE A 472 18.90 16.12 2.39
C PHE A 472 17.38 15.83 2.42
N PRO A 473 16.82 14.97 1.53
CA PRO A 473 17.49 14.13 0.53
C PRO A 473 17.75 14.84 -0.81
N GLY A 474 17.22 16.05 -1.02
CA GLY A 474 17.28 16.78 -2.28
C GLY A 474 16.41 16.18 -3.40
N LEU A 475 16.37 16.87 -4.54
CA LEU A 475 15.60 16.42 -5.71
C LEU A 475 16.16 15.11 -6.28
N LYS A 476 15.26 14.22 -6.68
CA LYS A 476 15.54 12.93 -7.30
C LYS A 476 14.86 12.82 -8.66
N GLN A 477 15.34 11.89 -9.47
CA GLN A 477 14.71 11.51 -10.73
C GLN A 477 13.95 10.19 -10.56
N VAL A 478 12.92 9.96 -11.35
CA VAL A 478 12.05 8.78 -11.23
C VAL A 478 12.81 7.44 -11.43
N PHE A 479 13.93 7.46 -12.13
CA PHE A 479 14.78 6.30 -12.41
C PHE A 479 15.97 6.15 -11.43
N GLU A 480 16.15 7.08 -10.48
CA GLU A 480 17.19 6.93 -9.46
C GLU A 480 16.77 5.91 -8.42
N PRO A 481 17.57 4.85 -8.18
CA PRO A 481 17.19 3.80 -7.24
C PRO A 481 17.06 4.33 -5.81
N VAL A 482 16.26 3.65 -5.00
CA VAL A 482 16.25 3.79 -3.55
C VAL A 482 17.40 2.98 -2.95
N TRP A 483 17.72 3.17 -1.65
CA TRP A 483 18.90 2.57 -1.03
C TRP A 483 18.99 1.04 -1.15
N TRP A 484 17.88 0.33 -1.05
CA TRP A 484 17.89 -1.14 -1.12
C TRP A 484 17.82 -1.69 -2.56
N ASP A 485 17.58 -0.88 -3.57
CA ASP A 485 17.59 -1.24 -4.99
C ASP A 485 19.03 -1.10 -5.51
N VAL A 486 19.77 -2.21 -5.47
CA VAL A 486 21.22 -2.25 -5.76
C VAL A 486 21.58 -3.01 -7.06
N LYS A 487 20.56 -3.39 -7.86
CA LYS A 487 20.75 -4.12 -9.11
C LYS A 487 21.20 -3.22 -10.29
#